data_d1a58d7466f95b0a7a5f725a6d7fd45e
#
_entry.id   d1a58d7466f95b0a7a5f725a6d7fd45e
#
_cell.length_a   1.000
_cell.length_b   1.000
_cell.length_c   1.000
_cell.angle_alpha   90.00
_cell.angle_beta   90.00
_cell.angle_gamma   90.00
#
_symmetry.space_group_name_H-M   'P 1'
#
loop_
_entity.id
_entity.type
_entity.pdbx_description
1 polymer ?
#
loop_
_entity_poly.entity_id
_entity_poly.type
_entity_poly.pdbx_seq_one_letter_code
_entity_poly.pdbx_strand_id
1 'polypeptide(L)'
;MRSKTTIAAALGLALTLSAAKSDPFAGRVAWPPAQCVDTGTAMSGPVIADKDTIIINAGPRLWRAKLRGQCAGIQPFNTLMIERWGSQVCRNDRFRVLQQGLSIPTAWCFFDGFVPYDRVKK
;
A
#
# COMPACT_ATOMS: atom_id res chain seq x y z
N MET A 1 50.16 23.86 41.07
CA MET A 1 48.92 23.05 41.01
C MET A 1 48.24 23.25 39.69
N ARG A 2 48.22 22.24 38.84
CA ARG A 2 47.55 22.28 37.57
C ARG A 2 46.22 21.56 37.72
N SER A 3 45.11 22.27 37.61
CA SER A 3 43.79 21.65 37.51
C SER A 3 43.62 21.05 36.13
N LYS A 4 43.52 19.76 36.06
CA LYS A 4 43.13 19.09 34.82
C LYS A 4 41.62 19.15 34.70
N THR A 5 41.17 20.03 33.85
CA THR A 5 39.75 20.08 33.49
C THR A 5 39.47 18.94 32.52
N THR A 6 38.89 17.91 33.01
CA THR A 6 38.43 16.82 32.16
C THR A 6 37.13 17.26 31.49
N ILE A 7 37.18 17.61 30.21
CA ILE A 7 35.98 17.89 29.42
C ILE A 7 35.40 16.53 29.08
N ALA A 8 34.36 16.14 29.78
CA ALA A 8 33.55 15.00 29.41
C ALA A 8 32.73 15.41 28.18
N ALA A 9 33.16 14.94 27.01
CA ALA A 9 32.37 15.07 25.83
C ALA A 9 31.18 14.13 25.98
N ALA A 10 30.01 14.68 26.29
CA ALA A 10 28.76 13.96 26.22
C ALA A 10 28.47 13.68 24.74
N LEU A 11 28.75 12.48 24.26
CA LEU A 11 28.28 12.00 22.99
C LEU A 11 26.77 11.84 23.13
N GLY A 12 26.04 12.87 22.73
CA GLY A 12 24.60 12.75 22.55
C GLY A 12 24.34 11.78 21.41
N LEU A 13 23.93 10.56 21.74
CA LEU A 13 23.35 9.66 20.74
C LEU A 13 22.02 10.29 20.30
N ALA A 14 22.06 10.96 19.15
CA ALA A 14 20.84 11.36 18.49
C ALA A 14 20.21 10.09 17.93
N LEU A 15 19.30 9.49 18.69
CA LEU A 15 18.39 8.47 18.17
C LEU A 15 17.48 9.15 17.18
N THR A 16 17.87 9.17 15.91
CA THR A 16 16.95 9.49 14.83
C THR A 16 15.97 8.35 14.73
N LEU A 17 14.83 8.48 15.39
CA LEU A 17 13.67 7.64 15.14
C LEU A 17 13.19 7.97 13.72
N SER A 18 13.81 7.34 12.72
CA SER A 18 13.19 7.27 11.42
C SER A 18 11.94 6.38 11.58
N ALA A 19 10.77 6.98 11.51
CA ALA A 19 9.55 6.23 11.37
C ALA A 19 9.62 5.47 10.04
N ALA A 20 10.19 4.27 10.08
CA ALA A 20 10.16 3.38 8.94
C ALA A 20 8.70 3.04 8.67
N LYS A 21 8.18 3.44 7.50
CA LYS A 21 6.90 2.95 7.03
C LYS A 21 6.99 1.43 7.01
N SER A 22 6.13 0.76 7.76
CA SER A 22 6.06 -0.68 7.71
C SER A 22 5.63 -1.11 6.31
N ASP A 23 6.46 -1.94 5.67
CA ASP A 23 6.12 -2.53 4.39
C ASP A 23 5.08 -3.63 4.61
N PRO A 24 3.85 -3.51 4.09
CA PRO A 24 2.82 -4.52 4.28
C PRO A 24 3.16 -5.86 3.63
N PHE A 25 4.11 -5.87 2.69
CA PHE A 25 4.55 -7.09 2.00
C PHE A 25 5.81 -7.71 2.61
N ALA A 26 6.30 -7.16 3.72
CA ALA A 26 7.48 -7.68 4.40
C ALA A 26 7.24 -9.13 4.84
N GLY A 27 8.26 -10.00 4.64
CA GLY A 27 8.17 -11.43 4.95
C GLY A 27 7.31 -12.22 3.99
N ARG A 28 6.96 -11.68 2.85
CA ARG A 28 6.16 -12.33 1.83
C ARG A 28 6.93 -12.49 0.53
N VAL A 29 6.52 -13.48 -0.27
CA VAL A 29 7.10 -13.76 -1.57
C VAL A 29 6.07 -13.42 -2.66
N ALA A 30 6.52 -12.69 -3.67
CA ALA A 30 5.69 -12.36 -4.82
C ALA A 30 5.62 -13.52 -5.79
N TRP A 31 4.42 -13.79 -6.30
CA TRP A 31 4.17 -14.74 -7.36
C TRP A 31 3.94 -14.02 -8.69
N PRO A 32 3.93 -14.71 -9.83
CA PRO A 32 3.64 -14.09 -11.12
C PRO A 32 2.30 -13.35 -11.10
N PRO A 33 2.19 -12.23 -11.82
CA PRO A 33 0.97 -11.45 -11.87
C PRO A 33 -0.23 -12.24 -12.40
N ALA A 34 -1.39 -11.97 -11.82
CA ALA A 34 -2.67 -12.51 -12.28
C ALA A 34 -3.49 -11.42 -12.98
N GLN A 35 -4.40 -11.84 -13.84
CA GLN A 35 -5.30 -10.95 -14.57
C GLN A 35 -6.44 -10.45 -13.68
N CYS A 36 -6.93 -11.30 -12.79
CA CYS A 36 -8.10 -11.01 -11.96
C CYS A 36 -7.86 -11.45 -10.52
N VAL A 37 -8.57 -10.79 -9.61
CA VAL A 37 -8.65 -11.14 -8.18
C VAL A 37 -10.11 -11.28 -7.81
N ASP A 38 -10.44 -12.36 -7.10
CA ASP A 38 -11.77 -12.54 -6.52
C ASP A 38 -11.86 -11.69 -5.24
N THR A 39 -12.71 -10.69 -5.25
CA THR A 39 -12.93 -9.81 -4.11
C THR A 39 -14.11 -10.24 -3.25
N GLY A 40 -14.88 -11.25 -3.69
CA GLY A 40 -16.01 -11.78 -2.95
C GLY A 40 -15.61 -12.50 -1.67
N THR A 41 -14.37 -13.04 -1.63
CA THR A 41 -13.81 -13.69 -0.45
C THR A 41 -12.90 -12.79 0.37
N ALA A 42 -12.70 -11.53 -0.06
CA ALA A 42 -11.86 -10.60 0.67
C ALA A 42 -12.52 -10.24 2.01
N MET A 43 -11.77 -10.38 3.08
CA MET A 43 -12.26 -10.07 4.43
C MET A 43 -12.36 -8.56 4.65
N SER A 44 -11.64 -7.78 3.89
CA SER A 44 -11.70 -6.32 3.88
C SER A 44 -11.57 -5.81 2.45
N GLY A 45 -12.24 -4.70 2.17
CA GLY A 45 -12.17 -4.09 0.85
C GLY A 45 -10.76 -3.62 0.47
N PRO A 46 -10.56 -3.22 -0.79
CA PRO A 46 -9.30 -2.66 -1.24
C PRO A 46 -8.91 -1.44 -0.40
N VAL A 47 -7.61 -1.34 -0.07
CA VAL A 47 -7.07 -0.27 0.76
C VAL A 47 -5.92 0.41 0.03
N ILE A 48 -5.89 1.74 0.10
CA ILE A 48 -4.75 2.51 -0.38
C ILE A 48 -3.70 2.55 0.73
N ALA A 49 -2.57 1.89 0.52
CA ALA A 49 -1.48 1.87 1.49
C ALA A 49 -0.58 3.10 1.37
N ASP A 50 -0.28 3.52 0.15
CA ASP A 50 0.48 4.73 -0.15
C ASP A 50 0.12 5.24 -1.56
N LYS A 51 0.82 6.27 -2.01
CA LYS A 51 0.53 6.95 -3.29
C LYS A 51 0.60 6.04 -4.52
N ASP A 52 1.23 4.88 -4.42
CA ASP A 52 1.43 3.98 -5.55
C ASP A 52 0.93 2.56 -5.28
N THR A 53 0.36 2.31 -4.10
CA THR A 53 0.08 0.95 -3.66
C THR A 53 -1.37 0.81 -3.21
N ILE A 54 -2.10 -0.03 -3.93
CA ILE A 54 -3.43 -0.51 -3.53
C ILE A 54 -3.29 -1.98 -3.15
N ILE A 55 -3.79 -2.32 -1.96
CA ILE A 55 -3.75 -3.67 -1.43
C ILE A 55 -5.14 -4.24 -1.39
N ILE A 56 -5.28 -5.47 -1.88
CA ILE A 56 -6.49 -6.27 -1.73
C ILE A 56 -6.16 -7.44 -0.80
N ASN A 57 -6.83 -7.48 0.34
CA ASN A 57 -6.65 -8.55 1.32
C ASN A 57 -7.65 -9.67 1.03
N ALA A 58 -7.14 -10.82 0.60
CA ALA A 58 -7.94 -11.99 0.27
C ALA A 58 -7.53 -13.17 1.19
N GLY A 59 -7.88 -13.07 2.47
CA GLY A 59 -7.52 -14.08 3.46
C GLY A 59 -6.02 -14.07 3.79
N PRO A 60 -5.32 -15.21 3.70
CA PRO A 60 -3.88 -15.26 4.00
C PRO A 60 -3.00 -14.63 2.93
N ARG A 61 -3.55 -14.34 1.76
CA ARG A 61 -2.84 -13.78 0.62
C ARG A 61 -3.12 -12.30 0.49
N LEU A 62 -2.08 -11.50 0.27
CA LEU A 62 -2.21 -10.10 -0.10
C LEU A 62 -1.98 -9.94 -1.60
N TRP A 63 -2.78 -9.08 -2.19
CA TRP A 63 -2.62 -8.72 -3.60
C TRP A 63 -2.21 -7.26 -3.70
N ARG A 64 -1.18 -7.00 -4.49
CA ARG A 64 -0.79 -5.65 -4.86
C ARG A 64 -1.36 -5.35 -6.23
N ALA A 65 -2.24 -4.36 -6.31
CA ALA A 65 -2.78 -3.93 -7.58
C ALA A 65 -1.73 -3.10 -8.33
N LYS A 66 -1.55 -3.41 -9.60
CA LYS A 66 -0.77 -2.60 -10.52
C LYS A 66 -1.68 -1.60 -11.20
N LEU A 67 -1.21 -0.38 -11.38
CA LEU A 67 -1.98 0.69 -12.01
C LEU A 67 -1.37 1.04 -13.36
N ARG A 68 -2.24 1.36 -14.31
CA ARG A 68 -1.80 1.86 -15.61
C ARG A 68 -1.53 3.36 -15.49
N GLY A 69 -0.26 3.75 -15.54
CA GLY A 69 0.14 5.15 -15.41
C GLY A 69 -0.08 5.70 -14.01
N GLN A 70 -0.10 7.01 -13.91
CA GLN A 70 -0.34 7.71 -12.65
C GLN A 70 -1.83 7.93 -12.43
N CYS A 71 -2.27 7.74 -11.20
CA CYS A 71 -3.64 7.96 -10.80
C CYS A 71 -3.69 9.02 -9.70
N ALA A 72 -4.42 10.10 -9.96
CA ALA A 72 -4.57 11.17 -8.97
C ALA A 72 -5.36 10.69 -7.76
N GLY A 73 -4.97 11.19 -6.59
CA GLY A 73 -5.71 10.94 -5.35
C GLY A 73 -5.44 9.59 -4.70
N ILE A 74 -4.48 8.81 -5.19
CA ILE A 74 -4.06 7.57 -4.54
C ILE A 74 -3.28 7.94 -3.29
N GLN A 75 -4.00 8.13 -2.20
CA GLN A 75 -3.45 8.47 -0.89
C GLN A 75 -4.23 7.71 0.18
N PRO A 76 -3.58 7.34 1.31
CA PRO A 76 -4.29 6.80 2.45
C PRO A 76 -5.46 7.72 2.85
N PHE A 77 -6.50 7.15 3.39
CA PHE A 77 -7.75 7.82 3.80
C PHE A 77 -8.69 8.21 2.65
N ASN A 78 -8.26 8.12 1.40
CA ASN A 78 -9.17 8.30 0.26
C ASN A 78 -9.88 6.98 -0.05
N THR A 79 -11.05 7.07 -0.63
CA THR A 79 -11.90 5.92 -0.91
C THR A 79 -11.80 5.51 -2.36
N LEU A 80 -11.61 4.22 -2.60
CA LEU A 80 -11.64 3.65 -3.95
C LEU A 80 -13.09 3.32 -4.34
N MET A 81 -13.48 3.79 -5.52
CA MET A 81 -14.77 3.49 -6.12
C MET A 81 -14.50 2.62 -7.35
N ILE A 82 -14.55 1.31 -7.15
CA ILE A 82 -14.24 0.36 -8.21
C ILE A 82 -15.53 -0.03 -8.93
N GLU A 83 -15.52 0.09 -10.25
CA GLU A 83 -16.59 -0.43 -11.08
C GLU A 83 -16.34 -1.92 -11.32
N ARG A 84 -17.21 -2.74 -10.75
CA ARG A 84 -17.07 -4.20 -10.80
C ARG A 84 -18.19 -4.83 -11.63
N TRP A 85 -17.78 -5.85 -12.36
CA TRP A 85 -18.70 -6.71 -13.09
C TRP A 85 -18.63 -8.10 -12.44
N GLY A 86 -19.49 -8.32 -11.45
CA GLY A 86 -19.49 -9.55 -10.66
C GLY A 86 -18.58 -9.47 -9.44
N SER A 87 -18.04 -10.61 -8.99
CA SER A 87 -17.22 -10.74 -7.78
C SER A 87 -15.73 -10.53 -8.01
N GLN A 88 -15.30 -10.35 -9.25
CA GLN A 88 -13.90 -10.21 -9.60
C GLN A 88 -13.56 -8.80 -10.02
N VAL A 89 -12.31 -8.39 -9.72
CA VAL A 89 -11.67 -7.20 -10.28
C VAL A 89 -10.55 -7.68 -11.18
N CYS A 90 -10.56 -7.23 -12.41
CA CYS A 90 -9.63 -7.70 -13.43
C CYS A 90 -8.79 -6.57 -14.00
N ARG A 91 -7.72 -6.95 -14.71
CA ARG A 91 -6.94 -6.02 -15.50
C ARG A 91 -7.84 -5.28 -16.48
N ASN A 92 -7.63 -3.99 -16.63
CA ASN A 92 -8.42 -3.05 -17.43
C ASN A 92 -9.74 -2.61 -16.76
N ASP A 93 -10.11 -3.17 -15.63
CA ASP A 93 -11.21 -2.62 -14.86
C ASP A 93 -10.85 -1.23 -14.36
N ARG A 94 -11.83 -0.38 -14.24
CA ARG A 94 -11.62 1.01 -13.90
C ARG A 94 -12.13 1.34 -12.51
N PHE A 95 -11.53 2.37 -11.96
CA PHE A 95 -11.93 2.90 -10.66
C PHE A 95 -11.73 4.40 -10.62
N ARG A 96 -12.37 5.02 -9.66
CA ARG A 96 -12.18 6.41 -9.29
C ARG A 96 -11.75 6.49 -7.85
N VAL A 97 -11.22 7.64 -7.47
CA VAL A 97 -10.88 7.93 -6.09
C VAL A 97 -11.75 9.05 -5.59
N LEU A 98 -12.40 8.84 -4.45
CA LEU A 98 -13.11 9.88 -3.73
C LEU A 98 -12.20 10.41 -2.63
N GLN A 99 -11.78 11.65 -2.77
CA GLN A 99 -10.92 12.30 -1.79
C GLN A 99 -11.71 12.66 -0.55
N GLN A 100 -11.08 12.52 0.60
CA GLN A 100 -11.71 12.85 1.88
C GLN A 100 -12.16 14.31 1.90
N GLY A 101 -13.42 14.55 2.27
CA GLY A 101 -14.00 15.87 2.32
C GLY A 101 -14.52 16.41 0.99
N LEU A 102 -14.31 15.67 -0.12
CA LEU A 102 -14.83 16.04 -1.43
C LEU A 102 -15.94 15.08 -1.86
N SER A 103 -16.92 15.60 -2.60
CA SER A 103 -18.04 14.83 -3.10
C SER A 103 -17.89 14.45 -4.59
N ILE A 104 -16.88 14.97 -5.26
CA ILE A 104 -16.64 14.72 -6.69
C ILE A 104 -15.47 13.75 -6.83
N PRO A 105 -15.68 12.57 -7.44
CA PRO A 105 -14.58 11.64 -7.68
C PRO A 105 -13.58 12.16 -8.70
N THR A 106 -12.36 11.63 -8.64
CA THR A 106 -11.32 11.89 -9.64
C THR A 106 -11.68 11.30 -11.00
N ALA A 107 -10.83 11.58 -12.00
CA ALA A 107 -10.94 10.92 -13.29
C ALA A 107 -10.73 9.40 -13.16
N TRP A 108 -11.13 8.66 -14.20
CA TRP A 108 -10.99 7.22 -14.23
C TRP A 108 -9.52 6.78 -14.23
N CYS A 109 -9.22 5.80 -13.41
CA CYS A 109 -7.96 5.07 -13.41
C CYS A 109 -8.20 3.61 -13.78
N PHE A 110 -7.15 2.91 -14.20
CA PHE A 110 -7.27 1.53 -14.68
C PHE A 110 -6.29 0.64 -13.96
N PHE A 111 -6.74 -0.57 -13.61
CA PHE A 111 -5.85 -1.62 -13.11
C PHE A 111 -5.04 -2.23 -14.26
N ASP A 112 -3.82 -2.64 -13.95
CA ASP A 112 -2.91 -3.28 -14.91
C ASP A 112 -2.44 -4.66 -14.40
N GLY A 113 -3.32 -5.35 -13.73
CA GLY A 113 -3.03 -6.66 -13.17
C GLY A 113 -2.78 -6.62 -11.66
N PHE A 114 -2.55 -7.79 -11.11
CA PHE A 114 -2.44 -7.98 -9.66
C PHE A 114 -1.32 -8.95 -9.34
N VAL A 115 -0.49 -8.61 -8.37
CA VAL A 115 0.61 -9.46 -7.93
C VAL A 115 0.24 -10.08 -6.57
N PRO A 116 0.16 -11.42 -6.48
CA PRO A 116 -0.10 -12.06 -5.20
C PRO A 116 1.17 -12.18 -4.37
N TYR A 117 1.03 -12.01 -3.07
CA TYR A 117 2.11 -12.12 -2.09
C TYR A 117 1.68 -13.10 -1.01
N ASP A 118 2.39 -14.20 -0.89
CA ASP A 118 2.14 -15.22 0.12
C ASP A 118 3.21 -15.19 1.22
N ARG A 119 2.82 -15.56 2.42
CA ARG A 119 3.78 -15.70 3.52
C ARG A 119 4.78 -16.80 3.22
N VAL A 120 6.03 -16.54 3.59
CA VAL A 120 7.06 -17.57 3.51
C VAL A 120 6.74 -18.64 4.54
N LYS A 121 6.59 -19.89 4.11
CA LYS A 121 6.47 -21.01 5.02
C LYS A 121 7.84 -21.29 5.63
N LYS A 122 7.91 -21.20 6.94
CA LYS A 122 9.06 -21.66 7.68
C LYS A 122 8.97 -23.17 7.89
#